data_39c049563fd7851e20a3e99a5425181a
#
_entry.id   39c049563fd7851e20a3e99a5425181a
#
_cell.length_a   1.000
_cell.length_b   1.000
_cell.length_c   1.000
_cell.angle_alpha   90.00
_cell.angle_beta   90.00
_cell.angle_gamma   90.00
#
_symmetry.space_group_name_H-M   'P 1'
#
loop_
_entity.id
_entity.type
_entity.pdbx_description
1 polymer ?
#
loop_
_entity_poly.entity_id
_entity_poly.type
_entity_poly.pdbx_seq_one_letter_code
_entity_poly.pdbx_strand_id
1 'polypeptide(L)'
;MDSMGPGYTALRKELETLILANNILHYHNVVDAYGHVSLRHPEKADIFIMSGDRAPALVSSQSDLILYYISDASPVDPSSKKGYQERFIHSEIYKRFPHINSVVHSHSDAVLPYTMSGVPMKPTFHIAGFLGTHVPIFDIMPLYETGVQQDMLVNTQPFGSSLASKFSMSAQPKSTLPSTVLMTCHGFTAIGTSIKQAVYRAIYTHVNAGIQTNALLIRNASMSIGANSAASSSSATEDLRYLNEDQVSGSLKMNEASQDRPWALWVKEVEACPLYSKAGKALVVEKKFL
;
A
#
# COMPACT_ATOMS: atom_id res chain seq x y z
N MET A 1 -34.09 21.54 -2.95
CA MET A 1 -32.95 20.65 -2.68
C MET A 1 -32.98 19.62 -3.79
N ASP A 2 -32.23 19.85 -4.85
CA ASP A 2 -32.15 18.93 -5.97
C ASP A 2 -31.60 17.59 -5.49
N SER A 3 -32.33 16.52 -5.78
CA SER A 3 -31.93 15.15 -5.50
C SER A 3 -30.70 14.83 -6.37
N MET A 4 -29.51 15.07 -5.82
CA MET A 4 -28.26 14.66 -6.46
C MET A 4 -28.32 13.16 -6.70
N GLY A 5 -28.09 12.73 -7.93
CA GLY A 5 -28.23 11.33 -8.35
C GLY A 5 -27.30 10.37 -7.60
N PRO A 6 -27.54 9.05 -7.68
CA PRO A 6 -26.77 8.02 -6.98
C PRO A 6 -25.25 8.10 -7.23
N GLY A 7 -24.83 8.44 -8.46
CA GLY A 7 -23.43 8.60 -8.84
C GLY A 7 -22.72 9.70 -8.06
N TYR A 8 -23.35 10.85 -7.89
CA TYR A 8 -22.82 11.95 -7.09
C TYR A 8 -22.55 11.52 -5.64
N THR A 9 -23.49 10.78 -5.06
CA THR A 9 -23.36 10.29 -3.66
C THR A 9 -22.21 9.29 -3.53
N ALA A 10 -22.07 8.38 -4.50
CA ALA A 10 -20.99 7.41 -4.55
C ALA A 10 -19.60 8.09 -4.68
N LEU A 11 -19.45 8.99 -5.64
CA LEU A 11 -18.22 9.74 -5.87
C LEU A 11 -17.82 10.56 -4.64
N ARG A 12 -18.78 11.27 -4.04
CA ARG A 12 -18.57 12.03 -2.80
C ARG A 12 -17.98 11.15 -1.70
N LYS A 13 -18.61 9.98 -1.45
CA LYS A 13 -18.15 9.03 -0.44
C LYS A 13 -16.74 8.53 -0.72
N GLU A 14 -16.42 8.24 -1.97
CA GLU A 14 -15.07 7.77 -2.35
C GLU A 14 -14.01 8.87 -2.16
N LEU A 15 -14.33 10.15 -2.46
CA LEU A 15 -13.42 11.27 -2.21
C LEU A 15 -13.18 11.50 -0.70
N GLU A 16 -14.24 11.43 0.11
CA GLU A 16 -14.12 11.47 1.58
C GLU A 16 -13.24 10.31 2.09
N THR A 17 -13.46 9.11 1.56
CA THR A 17 -12.68 7.92 1.91
C THR A 17 -11.21 8.06 1.50
N LEU A 18 -10.92 8.66 0.34
CA LEU A 18 -9.54 8.91 -0.11
C LEU A 18 -8.80 9.91 0.79
N ILE A 19 -9.47 10.97 1.23
CA ILE A 19 -8.92 11.95 2.18
C ILE A 19 -8.60 11.26 3.50
N LEU A 20 -9.56 10.51 4.06
CA LEU A 20 -9.37 9.74 5.28
C LEU A 20 -8.24 8.71 5.16
N ALA A 21 -8.12 8.05 4.00
CA ALA A 21 -7.06 7.06 3.75
C ALA A 21 -5.65 7.67 3.89
N ASN A 22 -5.42 8.89 3.38
CA ASN A 22 -4.15 9.59 3.55
C ASN A 22 -3.83 9.78 5.04
N ASN A 23 -4.81 10.24 5.83
CA ASN A 23 -4.65 10.50 7.26
C ASN A 23 -4.45 9.19 8.05
N ILE A 24 -5.22 8.15 7.75
CA ILE A 24 -5.13 6.82 8.39
C ILE A 24 -3.75 6.21 8.14
N LEU A 25 -3.27 6.23 6.90
CA LEU A 25 -1.96 5.68 6.56
C LEU A 25 -0.82 6.41 7.32
N HIS A 26 -0.93 7.75 7.47
CA HIS A 26 0.02 8.51 8.26
C HIS A 26 -0.10 8.21 9.76
N TYR A 27 -1.31 8.13 10.30
CA TYR A 27 -1.55 7.81 11.71
C TYR A 27 -0.94 6.47 12.12
N HIS A 28 -0.98 5.49 11.22
CA HIS A 28 -0.43 4.14 11.41
C HIS A 28 1.03 3.98 10.94
N ASN A 29 1.77 5.07 10.73
CA ASN A 29 3.18 5.08 10.34
C ASN A 29 3.49 4.29 9.05
N VAL A 30 2.50 4.13 8.17
CA VAL A 30 2.69 3.52 6.86
C VAL A 30 3.30 4.51 5.89
N VAL A 31 2.89 5.77 5.97
CA VAL A 31 3.45 6.91 5.23
C VAL A 31 3.86 8.01 6.19
N ASP A 32 4.84 8.79 5.82
CA ASP A 32 5.31 9.98 6.56
C ASP A 32 4.95 11.27 5.81
N ALA A 33 5.92 12.13 5.53
CA ALA A 33 5.76 13.27 4.63
C ALA A 33 5.67 12.85 3.16
N TYR A 34 6.09 11.65 2.86
CA TYR A 34 6.09 10.99 1.55
C TYR A 34 5.21 9.75 1.59
N GLY A 35 5.10 9.07 0.43
CA GLY A 35 4.14 8.01 0.24
C GLY A 35 2.77 8.57 -0.14
N HIS A 36 1.93 7.77 -0.76
CA HIS A 36 0.69 8.25 -1.35
C HIS A 36 -0.29 7.12 -1.62
N VAL A 37 -1.57 7.50 -1.67
CA VAL A 37 -2.68 6.61 -2.00
C VAL A 37 -3.50 7.20 -3.14
N SER A 38 -4.03 6.34 -4.00
CA SER A 38 -4.92 6.73 -5.09
C SER A 38 -6.18 5.89 -5.16
N LEU A 39 -7.14 6.41 -5.91
CA LEU A 39 -8.41 5.80 -6.24
C LEU A 39 -8.63 5.86 -7.75
N ARG A 40 -9.04 4.74 -8.40
CA ARG A 40 -9.64 4.78 -9.73
C ARG A 40 -10.97 5.53 -9.66
N HIS A 41 -11.20 6.47 -10.57
CA HIS A 41 -12.46 7.22 -10.59
C HIS A 41 -13.65 6.26 -10.77
N PRO A 42 -14.70 6.31 -9.92
CA PRO A 42 -15.76 5.31 -9.93
C PRO A 42 -16.62 5.33 -11.21
N GLU A 43 -16.69 6.47 -11.92
CA GLU A 43 -17.51 6.64 -13.11
C GLU A 43 -16.69 6.83 -14.40
N LYS A 44 -15.39 7.15 -14.31
CA LYS A 44 -14.48 7.41 -15.44
C LYS A 44 -13.31 6.43 -15.37
N ALA A 45 -13.47 5.27 -16.00
CA ALA A 45 -12.55 4.14 -15.87
C ALA A 45 -11.11 4.42 -16.36
N ASP A 46 -10.92 5.48 -17.15
CA ASP A 46 -9.65 5.97 -17.70
C ASP A 46 -8.95 7.00 -16.80
N ILE A 47 -9.56 7.36 -15.67
CA ILE A 47 -9.06 8.37 -14.73
C ILE A 47 -8.77 7.75 -13.35
N PHE A 48 -7.74 8.26 -12.69
CA PHE A 48 -7.50 8.02 -11.27
C PHE A 48 -7.30 9.33 -10.51
N ILE A 49 -7.49 9.28 -9.21
CA ILE A 49 -7.47 10.43 -8.31
C ILE A 49 -6.42 10.17 -7.22
N MET A 50 -5.55 11.12 -6.96
CA MET A 50 -4.65 11.10 -5.81
C MET A 50 -4.35 12.52 -5.32
N SER A 51 -3.75 12.66 -4.15
CA SER A 51 -3.33 13.98 -3.65
C SER A 51 -2.24 14.59 -4.54
N GLY A 52 -2.19 15.93 -4.55
CA GLY A 52 -1.05 16.65 -5.10
C GLY A 52 0.21 16.42 -4.25
N ASP A 53 1.30 17.09 -4.60
CA ASP A 53 2.58 17.08 -3.87
C ASP A 53 2.39 17.70 -2.47
N ARG A 54 1.80 16.90 -1.56
CA ARG A 54 1.41 17.29 -0.21
C ARG A 54 1.53 16.09 0.72
N ALA A 55 2.13 16.30 1.90
CA ALA A 55 2.23 15.27 2.91
C ALA A 55 0.85 14.67 3.24
N PRO A 56 0.71 13.33 3.30
CA PRO A 56 -0.57 12.64 3.53
C PRO A 56 -1.33 13.15 4.76
N ALA A 57 -0.63 13.47 5.86
CA ALA A 57 -1.22 14.05 7.06
C ALA A 57 -1.95 15.38 6.83
N LEU A 58 -1.60 16.12 5.79
CA LEU A 58 -2.12 17.44 5.49
C LEU A 58 -3.19 17.46 4.41
N VAL A 59 -3.50 16.30 3.83
CA VAL A 59 -4.61 16.16 2.87
C VAL A 59 -5.93 16.29 3.63
N SER A 60 -6.72 17.30 3.29
CA SER A 60 -7.90 17.69 4.08
C SER A 60 -9.14 18.04 3.26
N SER A 61 -8.99 18.19 1.94
CA SER A 61 -10.09 18.64 1.07
C SER A 61 -9.91 18.14 -0.36
N GLN A 62 -10.95 18.25 -1.17
CA GLN A 62 -10.90 17.96 -2.61
C GLN A 62 -9.90 18.85 -3.36
N SER A 63 -9.66 20.08 -2.88
CA SER A 63 -8.68 20.97 -3.50
C SER A 63 -7.24 20.46 -3.39
N ASP A 64 -7.00 19.47 -2.52
CA ASP A 64 -5.71 18.78 -2.40
C ASP A 64 -5.57 17.63 -3.41
N LEU A 65 -6.66 17.25 -4.09
CA LEU A 65 -6.71 16.10 -5.01
C LEU A 65 -6.58 16.53 -6.47
N ILE A 66 -5.92 15.70 -7.26
CA ILE A 66 -5.69 15.86 -8.69
C ILE A 66 -6.23 14.63 -9.42
N LEU A 67 -6.88 14.86 -10.59
CA LEU A 67 -7.28 13.81 -11.52
C LEU A 67 -6.19 13.60 -12.56
N TYR A 68 -5.87 12.33 -12.85
CA TYR A 68 -4.88 11.93 -13.83
C TYR A 68 -5.46 10.94 -14.83
N TYR A 69 -5.02 11.02 -16.08
CA TYR A 69 -5.28 9.96 -17.05
C TYR A 69 -4.47 8.71 -16.72
N ILE A 70 -5.11 7.54 -16.80
CA ILE A 70 -4.44 6.25 -16.61
C ILE A 70 -3.46 5.98 -17.76
N SER A 71 -3.76 6.47 -18.95
CA SER A 71 -2.96 6.22 -20.16
C SER A 71 -1.49 6.67 -20.05
N ASP A 72 -1.25 7.81 -19.42
CA ASP A 72 0.07 8.46 -19.41
C ASP A 72 0.43 9.19 -18.11
N ALA A 73 -0.45 9.10 -17.11
CA ALA A 73 -0.33 9.81 -15.84
C ALA A 73 -0.27 11.34 -15.97
N SER A 74 -0.72 11.93 -17.08
CA SER A 74 -0.88 13.37 -17.20
C SER A 74 -2.08 13.86 -16.39
N PRO A 75 -2.02 15.06 -15.80
CA PRO A 75 -3.19 15.64 -15.13
C PRO A 75 -4.29 15.96 -16.15
N VAL A 76 -5.55 15.69 -15.77
CA VAL A 76 -6.73 16.02 -16.61
C VAL A 76 -6.84 17.53 -16.81
N ASP A 77 -6.55 18.31 -15.78
CA ASP A 77 -6.41 19.76 -15.86
C ASP A 77 -4.92 20.14 -15.89
N PRO A 78 -4.40 20.66 -17.03
CA PRO A 78 -3.00 21.06 -17.13
C PRO A 78 -2.59 22.18 -16.15
N SER A 79 -3.55 22.93 -15.61
CA SER A 79 -3.32 23.97 -14.60
C SER A 79 -3.30 23.44 -13.16
N SER A 80 -3.45 22.14 -12.97
CA SER A 80 -3.40 21.48 -11.67
C SER A 80 -2.11 21.81 -10.93
N LYS A 81 -2.19 21.80 -9.60
CA LYS A 81 -1.01 21.86 -8.72
C LYS A 81 0.01 20.79 -9.12
N LYS A 82 1.26 20.99 -8.68
CA LYS A 82 2.29 19.97 -8.79
C LYS A 82 1.82 18.68 -8.09
N GLY A 83 1.97 17.54 -8.76
CA GLY A 83 1.66 16.22 -8.22
C GLY A 83 2.91 15.41 -7.95
N TYR A 84 2.73 14.25 -7.35
CA TYR A 84 3.83 13.31 -7.11
C TYR A 84 4.49 12.87 -8.42
N GLN A 85 5.82 12.78 -8.41
CA GLN A 85 6.58 12.26 -9.55
C GLN A 85 6.25 10.77 -9.77
N GLU A 86 6.02 10.02 -8.71
CA GLU A 86 5.77 8.58 -8.73
C GLU A 86 4.31 8.19 -9.05
N ARG A 87 3.52 9.09 -9.61
CA ARG A 87 2.17 8.79 -10.11
C ARG A 87 2.12 7.65 -11.14
N PHE A 88 3.27 7.34 -11.77
CA PHE A 88 3.43 6.21 -12.69
C PHE A 88 3.32 4.84 -12.01
N ILE A 89 3.59 4.72 -10.70
CA ILE A 89 3.26 3.53 -9.91
C ILE A 89 1.78 3.23 -10.06
N HIS A 90 0.93 4.25 -9.88
CA HIS A 90 -0.53 4.11 -9.89
C HIS A 90 -1.07 3.88 -11.31
N SER A 91 -0.71 4.72 -12.27
CA SER A 91 -1.23 4.63 -13.63
C SER A 91 -0.93 3.28 -14.28
N GLU A 92 0.30 2.75 -14.15
CA GLU A 92 0.68 1.50 -14.78
C GLU A 92 0.06 0.27 -14.11
N ILE A 93 -0.19 0.32 -12.79
CA ILE A 93 -0.98 -0.70 -12.09
C ILE A 93 -2.44 -0.66 -12.56
N TYR A 94 -3.06 0.51 -12.63
CA TYR A 94 -4.43 0.63 -13.12
C TYR A 94 -4.58 0.20 -14.58
N LYS A 95 -3.62 0.53 -15.42
CA LYS A 95 -3.59 0.12 -16.82
C LYS A 95 -3.56 -1.41 -16.96
N ARG A 96 -2.72 -2.06 -16.16
CA ARG A 96 -2.51 -3.51 -16.21
C ARG A 96 -3.64 -4.30 -15.56
N PHE A 97 -4.27 -3.75 -14.51
CA PHE A 97 -5.28 -4.44 -13.69
C PHE A 97 -6.57 -3.63 -13.60
N PRO A 98 -7.51 -3.80 -14.56
CA PRO A 98 -8.76 -3.04 -14.58
C PRO A 98 -9.65 -3.21 -13.34
N HIS A 99 -9.51 -4.32 -12.60
CA HIS A 99 -10.27 -4.61 -11.39
C HIS A 99 -9.67 -3.98 -10.12
N ILE A 100 -8.47 -3.43 -10.21
CA ILE A 100 -7.85 -2.70 -9.10
C ILE A 100 -8.37 -1.27 -9.07
N ASN A 101 -8.85 -0.85 -7.90
CA ASN A 101 -9.46 0.46 -7.69
C ASN A 101 -8.68 1.35 -6.71
N SER A 102 -7.68 0.81 -6.00
CA SER A 102 -6.82 1.61 -5.13
C SER A 102 -5.40 1.06 -5.06
N VAL A 103 -4.44 1.97 -4.97
CA VAL A 103 -3.01 1.69 -4.87
C VAL A 103 -2.44 2.54 -3.74
N VAL A 104 -1.64 1.92 -2.87
CA VAL A 104 -0.86 2.59 -1.81
C VAL A 104 0.62 2.36 -2.08
N HIS A 105 1.41 3.43 -2.07
CA HIS A 105 2.86 3.39 -2.05
C HIS A 105 3.38 3.94 -0.72
N SER A 106 4.40 3.30 -0.16
CA SER A 106 4.89 3.56 1.21
C SER A 106 6.38 3.35 1.33
N HIS A 107 7.04 4.22 2.12
CA HIS A 107 8.44 4.11 2.53
C HIS A 107 8.58 3.55 3.96
N SER A 108 7.66 2.68 4.39
CA SER A 108 7.62 2.14 5.76
C SER A 108 8.98 1.64 6.25
N ASP A 109 9.45 2.20 7.37
CA ASP A 109 10.70 1.85 8.03
C ASP A 109 10.75 0.39 8.50
N ALA A 110 9.63 -0.17 8.92
CA ALA A 110 9.52 -1.58 9.29
C ALA A 110 9.70 -2.51 8.08
N VAL A 111 9.29 -2.08 6.88
CA VAL A 111 9.34 -2.89 5.65
C VAL A 111 10.69 -2.76 4.94
N LEU A 112 11.31 -1.59 4.97
CA LEU A 112 12.59 -1.32 4.30
C LEU A 112 13.66 -2.38 4.53
N PRO A 113 13.91 -2.90 5.77
CA PRO A 113 14.90 -3.95 5.99
C PRO A 113 14.70 -5.19 5.12
N TYR A 114 13.46 -5.56 4.81
CA TYR A 114 13.13 -6.74 3.98
C TYR A 114 13.37 -6.50 2.48
N THR A 115 13.57 -5.26 2.07
CA THR A 115 13.86 -4.93 0.67
C THR A 115 15.34 -5.06 0.33
N MET A 116 16.24 -5.14 1.35
CA MET A 116 17.69 -5.08 1.17
C MET A 116 18.49 -6.15 1.94
N SER A 117 17.91 -6.77 2.95
CA SER A 117 18.64 -7.72 3.83
C SER A 117 18.81 -9.13 3.23
N GLY A 118 18.11 -9.44 2.14
CA GLY A 118 18.02 -10.81 1.63
C GLY A 118 17.08 -11.73 2.44
N VAL A 119 16.52 -11.25 3.55
CA VAL A 119 15.52 -11.99 4.34
C VAL A 119 14.15 -11.84 3.69
N PRO A 120 13.51 -12.92 3.20
CA PRO A 120 12.20 -12.80 2.55
C PRO A 120 11.12 -12.42 3.56
N MET A 121 10.24 -11.47 3.19
CA MET A 121 9.03 -11.21 3.94
C MET A 121 8.05 -12.38 3.82
N LYS A 122 7.53 -12.83 4.95
CA LYS A 122 6.61 -13.97 5.07
C LYS A 122 5.38 -13.59 5.89
N PRO A 123 4.21 -14.22 5.67
CA PRO A 123 3.03 -14.01 6.50
C PRO A 123 3.23 -14.65 7.87
N THR A 124 3.32 -13.82 8.92
CA THR A 124 3.66 -14.24 10.28
C THR A 124 2.45 -14.57 11.15
N PHE A 125 1.26 -14.05 10.82
CA PHE A 125 0.06 -14.20 11.62
C PHE A 125 -1.21 -14.17 10.77
N HIS A 126 -2.33 -14.54 11.38
CA HIS A 126 -3.61 -14.79 10.69
C HIS A 126 -4.21 -13.58 9.96
N ILE A 127 -3.73 -12.35 10.19
CA ILE A 127 -4.20 -11.16 9.45
C ILE A 127 -3.36 -10.94 8.17
N ALA A 128 -2.17 -11.51 8.08
CA ALA A 128 -1.23 -11.28 6.99
C ALA A 128 -1.39 -12.24 5.79
N GLY A 129 -2.47 -13.01 5.70
CA GLY A 129 -2.68 -13.98 4.61
C GLY A 129 -2.71 -13.36 3.21
N PHE A 130 -3.08 -12.09 3.09
CA PHE A 130 -3.06 -11.37 1.80
C PHE A 130 -1.65 -11.21 1.20
N LEU A 131 -0.58 -11.38 1.99
CA LEU A 131 0.80 -11.35 1.51
C LEU A 131 1.14 -12.60 0.65
N GLY A 132 0.36 -13.69 0.78
CA GLY A 132 0.72 -14.95 0.16
C GLY A 132 1.94 -15.60 0.83
N THR A 133 2.40 -16.70 0.29
CA THR A 133 3.63 -17.39 0.77
C THR A 133 4.91 -16.78 0.20
N HIS A 134 4.79 -15.91 -0.80
CA HIS A 134 5.89 -15.20 -1.45
C HIS A 134 5.49 -13.75 -1.75
N VAL A 135 6.27 -12.81 -1.24
CA VAL A 135 6.13 -11.38 -1.55
C VAL A 135 7.24 -11.01 -2.55
N PRO A 136 6.90 -10.63 -3.78
CA PRO A 136 7.89 -10.29 -4.80
C PRO A 136 8.60 -8.98 -4.47
N ILE A 137 9.84 -8.85 -4.97
CA ILE A 137 10.65 -7.64 -4.88
C ILE A 137 10.84 -7.07 -6.28
N PHE A 138 10.62 -5.77 -6.41
CA PHE A 138 10.96 -4.97 -7.57
C PHE A 138 12.29 -4.28 -7.34
N ASP A 139 13.23 -4.48 -8.25
CA ASP A 139 14.50 -3.76 -8.29
C ASP A 139 14.52 -2.84 -9.51
N ILE A 140 14.66 -1.54 -9.28
CA ILE A 140 14.74 -0.53 -10.32
C ILE A 140 16.16 -0.40 -10.91
N MET A 141 17.19 -0.82 -10.16
CA MET A 141 18.60 -0.59 -10.53
C MET A 141 18.96 -1.11 -11.92
N PRO A 142 18.54 -2.33 -12.33
CA PRO A 142 18.85 -2.85 -13.66
C PRO A 142 18.18 -2.10 -14.81
N LEU A 143 17.24 -1.21 -14.53
CA LEU A 143 16.48 -0.46 -15.54
C LEU A 143 17.11 0.89 -15.86
N TYR A 144 18.11 1.33 -15.09
CA TYR A 144 18.79 2.58 -15.36
C TYR A 144 19.75 2.44 -16.55
N GLU A 145 19.69 3.41 -17.44
CA GLU A 145 20.68 3.59 -18.51
C GLU A 145 21.99 4.17 -17.96
N THR A 146 23.07 3.93 -18.66
CA THR A 146 24.39 4.45 -18.27
C THR A 146 24.37 5.99 -18.30
N GLY A 147 24.80 6.61 -17.21
CA GLY A 147 24.97 8.08 -17.11
C GLY A 147 23.70 8.85 -16.70
N VAL A 148 22.55 8.17 -16.47
CA VAL A 148 21.36 8.84 -15.93
C VAL A 148 21.44 8.94 -14.40
N GLN A 149 20.75 9.94 -13.84
CA GLN A 149 20.57 10.07 -12.40
C GLN A 149 19.77 8.90 -11.85
N GLN A 150 20.31 8.25 -10.81
CA GLN A 150 19.68 7.09 -10.16
C GLN A 150 19.06 7.55 -8.83
N ASP A 151 17.88 8.18 -8.91
CA ASP A 151 17.16 8.73 -7.76
C ASP A 151 16.19 7.73 -7.10
N MET A 152 16.12 6.51 -7.62
CA MET A 152 15.26 5.40 -7.16
C MET A 152 13.76 5.65 -7.36
N LEU A 153 13.34 6.76 -7.95
CA LEU A 153 11.93 7.09 -8.15
C LEU A 153 11.32 6.35 -9.36
N VAL A 154 10.13 5.81 -9.17
CA VAL A 154 9.33 5.23 -10.25
C VAL A 154 8.57 6.36 -10.97
N ASN A 155 9.32 7.22 -11.65
CA ASN A 155 8.86 8.49 -12.21
C ASN A 155 8.63 8.46 -13.74
N THR A 156 8.65 7.27 -14.36
CA THR A 156 8.40 7.06 -15.78
C THR A 156 7.46 5.88 -16.03
N GLN A 157 6.81 5.86 -17.21
CA GLN A 157 5.96 4.73 -17.61
C GLN A 157 6.73 3.40 -17.67
N PRO A 158 7.94 3.29 -18.24
CA PRO A 158 8.69 2.04 -18.22
C PRO A 158 8.97 1.49 -16.82
N PHE A 159 9.35 2.35 -15.87
CA PHE A 159 9.59 1.95 -14.48
C PHE A 159 8.29 1.48 -13.82
N GLY A 160 7.19 2.26 -13.98
CA GLY A 160 5.88 1.87 -13.46
C GLY A 160 5.37 0.55 -14.05
N SER A 161 5.54 0.34 -15.36
CA SER A 161 5.14 -0.90 -16.04
C SER A 161 5.95 -2.10 -15.56
N SER A 162 7.25 -1.93 -15.32
CA SER A 162 8.11 -2.97 -14.75
C SER A 162 7.69 -3.33 -13.32
N LEU A 163 7.42 -2.34 -12.46
CA LEU A 163 6.85 -2.57 -11.13
C LEU A 163 5.50 -3.29 -11.21
N ALA A 164 4.58 -2.82 -12.05
CA ALA A 164 3.25 -3.41 -12.21
C ALA A 164 3.32 -4.88 -12.66
N SER A 165 4.34 -5.27 -13.44
CA SER A 165 4.54 -6.66 -13.87
C SER A 165 4.76 -7.62 -12.71
N LYS A 166 5.33 -7.16 -11.58
CA LYS A 166 5.59 -7.98 -10.40
C LYS A 166 4.31 -8.48 -9.72
N PHE A 167 3.21 -7.75 -9.84
CA PHE A 167 1.89 -8.18 -9.35
C PHE A 167 1.27 -9.33 -10.19
N SER A 168 1.80 -9.63 -11.37
CA SER A 168 1.36 -10.74 -12.20
C SER A 168 2.14 -12.04 -11.95
N MET A 169 3.18 -12.01 -11.12
CA MET A 169 4.07 -13.13 -10.88
C MET A 169 3.50 -14.02 -9.78
N SER A 170 2.89 -15.14 -10.15
CA SER A 170 2.56 -16.20 -9.19
C SER A 170 3.75 -17.15 -9.05
N ALA A 171 4.23 -17.34 -7.84
CA ALA A 171 5.31 -18.29 -7.56
C ALA A 171 4.83 -19.74 -7.53
N GLN A 172 3.51 -19.97 -7.45
CA GLN A 172 2.89 -21.29 -7.31
C GLN A 172 1.57 -21.36 -8.09
N PRO A 173 1.21 -22.51 -8.68
CA PRO A 173 -0.03 -22.68 -9.47
C PRO A 173 -1.33 -22.46 -8.68
N LYS A 174 -1.29 -22.53 -7.36
CA LYS A 174 -2.44 -22.35 -6.46
C LYS A 174 -2.41 -21.04 -5.67
N SER A 175 -1.34 -20.22 -5.80
CA SER A 175 -1.25 -18.98 -5.02
C SER A 175 -2.08 -17.88 -5.66
N THR A 176 -2.71 -17.07 -4.82
CA THR A 176 -3.32 -15.80 -5.23
C THR A 176 -2.26 -14.88 -5.81
N LEU A 177 -2.63 -14.03 -6.78
CA LEU A 177 -1.73 -13.01 -7.30
C LEU A 177 -1.25 -12.11 -6.15
N PRO A 178 0.02 -11.67 -6.16
CA PRO A 178 0.55 -10.79 -5.15
C PRO A 178 -0.31 -9.53 -5.00
N SER A 179 -0.62 -9.16 -3.76
CA SER A 179 -1.30 -7.91 -3.45
C SER A 179 -0.36 -6.82 -2.94
N THR A 180 0.90 -7.20 -2.69
CA THR A 180 1.98 -6.34 -2.21
C THR A 180 3.27 -6.69 -2.94
N VAL A 181 4.01 -5.68 -3.35
CA VAL A 181 5.35 -5.79 -3.96
C VAL A 181 6.31 -4.91 -3.17
N LEU A 182 7.41 -5.49 -2.71
CA LEU A 182 8.50 -4.73 -2.09
C LEU A 182 9.32 -4.03 -3.18
N MET A 183 9.94 -2.91 -2.84
CA MET A 183 10.76 -2.11 -3.76
C MET A 183 12.15 -1.95 -3.13
N THR A 184 13.19 -2.45 -3.79
CA THR A 184 14.57 -2.46 -3.27
C THR A 184 15.01 -1.07 -2.82
N CYS A 185 15.46 -0.95 -1.56
CA CYS A 185 15.93 0.31 -0.93
C CYS A 185 14.94 1.48 -1.03
N HIS A 186 13.62 1.20 -1.20
CA HIS A 186 12.63 2.25 -1.44
C HIS A 186 11.40 2.08 -0.53
N GLY A 187 10.84 0.89 -0.44
CA GLY A 187 9.64 0.64 0.35
C GLY A 187 8.76 -0.46 -0.23
N PHE A 188 7.47 -0.21 -0.38
CA PHE A 188 6.54 -1.17 -0.98
C PHE A 188 5.36 -0.50 -1.68
N THR A 189 4.68 -1.28 -2.51
CA THR A 189 3.39 -0.91 -3.10
C THR A 189 2.36 -2.00 -2.81
N ALA A 190 1.17 -1.60 -2.35
CA ALA A 190 0.03 -2.49 -2.09
C ALA A 190 -1.17 -2.07 -2.96
N ILE A 191 -1.96 -3.06 -3.41
CA ILE A 191 -3.12 -2.87 -4.28
C ILE A 191 -4.39 -3.42 -3.66
N GLY A 192 -5.54 -2.85 -4.04
CA GLY A 192 -6.85 -3.30 -3.58
C GLY A 192 -7.97 -3.03 -4.57
N THR A 193 -9.06 -3.77 -4.46
CA THR A 193 -10.31 -3.55 -5.21
C THR A 193 -11.14 -2.40 -4.61
N SER A 194 -10.71 -1.87 -3.47
CA SER A 194 -11.26 -0.68 -2.81
C SER A 194 -10.15 0.04 -2.02
N ILE A 195 -10.39 1.31 -1.66
CA ILE A 195 -9.50 2.08 -0.78
C ILE A 195 -9.30 1.35 0.54
N LYS A 196 -10.37 0.90 1.17
CA LYS A 196 -10.30 0.19 2.47
C LYS A 196 -9.40 -1.05 2.39
N GLN A 197 -9.50 -1.82 1.29
CA GLN A 197 -8.68 -3.00 1.10
C GLN A 197 -7.19 -2.65 0.90
N ALA A 198 -6.89 -1.65 0.09
CA ALA A 198 -5.51 -1.22 -0.13
C ALA A 198 -4.87 -0.68 1.15
N VAL A 199 -5.59 0.15 1.92
CA VAL A 199 -5.15 0.67 3.22
C VAL A 199 -4.95 -0.46 4.23
N TYR A 200 -5.89 -1.41 4.31
CA TYR A 200 -5.78 -2.60 5.16
C TYR A 200 -4.49 -3.38 4.85
N ARG A 201 -4.24 -3.67 3.59
CA ARG A 201 -3.05 -4.38 3.14
C ARG A 201 -1.77 -3.61 3.46
N ALA A 202 -1.77 -2.30 3.27
CA ALA A 202 -0.61 -1.46 3.56
C ALA A 202 -0.28 -1.42 5.06
N ILE A 203 -1.27 -1.19 5.92
CA ILE A 203 -1.09 -1.17 7.38
C ILE A 203 -0.61 -2.53 7.88
N TYR A 204 -1.25 -3.62 7.47
CA TYR A 204 -0.87 -4.94 7.96
C TYR A 204 0.41 -5.51 7.29
N THR A 205 0.87 -4.95 6.17
CA THR A 205 2.23 -5.19 5.66
C THR A 205 3.27 -4.59 6.61
N HIS A 206 3.08 -3.33 7.03
CA HIS A 206 3.92 -2.66 8.03
C HIS A 206 3.95 -3.44 9.35
N VAL A 207 2.78 -3.80 9.90
CA VAL A 207 2.66 -4.56 11.15
C VAL A 207 3.32 -5.93 11.04
N ASN A 208 3.09 -6.66 9.94
CA ASN A 208 3.70 -7.97 9.71
C ASN A 208 5.23 -7.89 9.67
N ALA A 209 5.79 -6.87 9.04
CA ALA A 209 7.23 -6.64 9.00
C ALA A 209 7.83 -6.47 10.41
N GLY A 210 7.20 -5.65 11.25
CA GLY A 210 7.62 -5.48 12.65
C GLY A 210 7.54 -6.77 13.46
N ILE A 211 6.46 -7.55 13.30
CA ILE A 211 6.30 -8.85 13.97
C ILE A 211 7.41 -9.83 13.52
N GLN A 212 7.65 -9.93 12.21
CA GLN A 212 8.70 -10.83 11.68
C GLN A 212 10.09 -10.43 12.17
N THR A 213 10.40 -9.13 12.19
CA THR A 213 11.68 -8.64 12.73
C THR A 213 11.87 -9.02 14.19
N ASN A 214 10.85 -8.81 15.04
CA ASN A 214 10.91 -9.18 16.44
C ASN A 214 11.04 -10.69 16.62
N ALA A 215 10.36 -11.50 15.84
CA ALA A 215 10.48 -12.97 15.89
C ALA A 215 11.90 -13.45 15.53
N LEU A 216 12.53 -12.83 14.50
CA LEU A 216 13.91 -13.10 14.11
C LEU A 216 14.89 -12.70 15.22
N LEU A 217 14.71 -11.56 15.87
CA LEU A 217 15.54 -11.09 16.98
C LEU A 217 15.43 -12.00 18.19
N ILE A 218 14.22 -12.41 18.59
CA ILE A 218 13.98 -13.33 19.72
C ILE A 218 14.65 -14.68 19.44
N ARG A 219 14.49 -15.22 18.23
CA ARG A 219 15.13 -16.47 17.82
C ARG A 219 16.65 -16.38 17.92
N ASN A 220 17.25 -15.35 17.36
CA ASN A 220 18.70 -15.16 17.36
C ASN A 220 19.26 -15.02 18.79
N ALA A 221 18.57 -14.28 19.66
CA ALA A 221 18.94 -14.15 21.07
C ALA A 221 18.88 -15.52 21.79
N SER A 222 17.83 -16.31 21.53
CA SER A 222 17.70 -17.66 22.11
C SER A 222 18.83 -18.59 21.65
N MET A 223 19.20 -18.55 20.38
CA MET A 223 20.32 -19.36 19.86
C MET A 223 21.67 -18.98 20.50
N SER A 224 21.90 -17.68 20.69
CA SER A 224 23.13 -17.19 21.31
C SER A 224 23.26 -17.63 22.81
N ILE A 225 22.15 -17.68 23.54
CA ILE A 225 22.12 -18.17 24.92
C ILE A 225 22.39 -19.68 24.96
N GLY A 226 21.77 -20.47 24.08
CA GLY A 226 21.96 -21.92 23.99
C GLY A 226 23.39 -22.32 23.62
N ALA A 227 24.05 -21.56 22.73
CA ALA A 227 25.43 -21.82 22.32
C ALA A 227 26.46 -21.65 23.48
N ASN A 228 26.12 -20.81 24.47
CA ASN A 228 26.99 -20.57 25.64
C ASN A 228 26.76 -21.57 26.78
N SER A 229 25.77 -22.46 26.73
CA SER A 229 25.51 -23.48 27.69
C SER A 229 26.11 -24.82 27.22
N ALA A 230 27.16 -25.33 27.90
CA ALA A 230 27.81 -26.61 27.60
C ALA A 230 26.90 -27.87 27.77
N ALA A 231 25.62 -27.68 27.99
CA ALA A 231 24.61 -28.71 28.28
C ALA A 231 23.60 -28.95 27.15
N SER A 232 23.69 -28.28 25.99
CA SER A 232 22.69 -28.44 24.94
C SER A 232 23.10 -29.46 23.87
N SER A 233 23.03 -30.76 24.25
CA SER A 233 22.82 -31.81 23.26
C SER A 233 21.38 -31.70 22.74
N SER A 234 21.23 -31.35 21.46
CA SER A 234 20.04 -31.62 20.60
C SER A 234 18.68 -31.04 21.00
N SER A 235 18.53 -29.73 21.17
CA SER A 235 17.29 -29.12 20.73
C SER A 235 17.60 -28.33 19.46
N ALA A 236 17.36 -28.94 18.30
CA ALA A 236 17.27 -28.20 17.05
C ALA A 236 16.28 -27.06 17.28
N THR A 237 16.76 -25.82 17.34
CA THR A 237 15.86 -24.65 17.38
C THR A 237 14.96 -24.74 16.17
N GLU A 238 13.68 -25.03 16.39
CA GLU A 238 12.71 -25.08 15.28
C GLU A 238 12.80 -23.78 14.48
N ASP A 239 12.72 -23.88 13.16
CA ASP A 239 12.63 -22.74 12.29
C ASP A 239 11.41 -21.90 12.63
N LEU A 240 11.48 -20.59 12.34
CA LEU A 240 10.32 -19.73 12.51
C LEU A 240 9.13 -20.28 11.71
N ARG A 241 7.98 -20.37 12.35
CA ARG A 241 6.75 -20.83 11.73
C ARG A 241 6.06 -19.64 11.04
N TYR A 242 5.76 -19.84 9.78
CA TYR A 242 4.97 -18.91 8.96
C TYR A 242 3.68 -19.59 8.51
N LEU A 243 2.71 -18.81 8.03
CA LEU A 243 1.50 -19.39 7.45
C LEU A 243 1.85 -20.20 6.20
N ASN A 244 1.32 -21.43 6.12
CA ASN A 244 1.39 -22.25 4.93
C ASN A 244 0.29 -21.86 3.91
N GLU A 245 0.23 -22.48 2.74
CA GLU A 245 -0.72 -22.15 1.66
C GLU A 245 -2.19 -22.24 2.11
N ASP A 246 -2.57 -23.26 2.87
CA ASP A 246 -3.94 -23.44 3.34
C ASP A 246 -4.31 -22.37 4.37
N GLN A 247 -3.38 -22.05 5.28
CA GLN A 247 -3.56 -20.98 6.28
C GLN A 247 -3.60 -19.61 5.63
N VAL A 248 -2.80 -19.35 4.61
CA VAL A 248 -2.84 -18.13 3.79
C VAL A 248 -4.21 -18.00 3.11
N SER A 249 -4.69 -19.06 2.47
CA SER A 249 -6.00 -19.05 1.79
C SER A 249 -7.15 -18.83 2.76
N GLY A 250 -7.14 -19.53 3.91
CA GLY A 250 -8.16 -19.37 4.95
C GLY A 250 -8.15 -17.98 5.59
N SER A 251 -6.96 -17.47 5.87
CA SER A 251 -6.74 -16.12 6.39
C SER A 251 -7.24 -15.04 5.41
N LEU A 252 -6.93 -15.17 4.12
CA LEU A 252 -7.36 -14.22 3.09
C LEU A 252 -8.90 -14.09 3.07
N LYS A 253 -9.61 -15.22 3.03
CA LYS A 253 -11.09 -15.23 3.04
C LYS A 253 -11.68 -14.55 4.28
N MET A 254 -11.10 -14.83 5.45
CA MET A 254 -11.52 -14.21 6.71
C MET A 254 -11.29 -12.70 6.69
N ASN A 255 -10.13 -12.26 6.19
CA ASN A 255 -9.75 -10.86 6.16
C ASN A 255 -10.59 -10.04 5.18
N GLU A 256 -10.95 -10.60 4.00
CA GLU A 256 -11.83 -9.94 3.04
C GLU A 256 -13.22 -9.63 3.63
N ALA A 257 -13.72 -10.48 4.52
CA ALA A 257 -15.01 -10.29 5.19
C ALA A 257 -14.94 -9.33 6.39
N SER A 258 -13.75 -8.96 6.88
CA SER A 258 -13.60 -8.26 8.17
C SER A 258 -12.97 -6.86 8.09
N GLN A 259 -12.70 -6.33 6.90
CA GLN A 259 -12.00 -5.05 6.69
C GLN A 259 -12.74 -3.82 7.25
N ASP A 260 -14.05 -3.86 7.34
CA ASP A 260 -14.85 -2.74 7.86
C ASP A 260 -14.62 -2.47 9.35
N ARG A 261 -14.26 -3.50 10.13
CA ARG A 261 -14.00 -3.34 11.58
C ARG A 261 -12.79 -2.46 11.85
N PRO A 262 -11.58 -2.77 11.33
CA PRO A 262 -10.42 -1.91 11.53
C PRO A 262 -10.63 -0.53 10.87
N TRP A 263 -11.26 -0.45 9.70
CA TRP A 263 -11.56 0.83 9.06
C TRP A 263 -12.38 1.75 9.98
N ALA A 264 -13.44 1.24 10.61
CA ALA A 264 -14.28 2.03 11.52
C ALA A 264 -13.49 2.55 12.74
N LEU A 265 -12.56 1.74 13.27
CA LEU A 265 -11.64 2.17 14.34
C LEU A 265 -10.70 3.27 13.84
N TRP A 266 -10.01 3.06 12.74
CA TRP A 266 -9.03 4.00 12.18
C TRP A 266 -9.64 5.36 11.84
N VAL A 267 -10.88 5.38 11.35
CA VAL A 267 -11.64 6.62 11.13
C VAL A 267 -11.79 7.37 12.45
N LYS A 268 -12.15 6.69 13.55
CA LYS A 268 -12.30 7.32 14.87
C LYS A 268 -10.99 7.82 15.44
N GLU A 269 -9.88 7.12 15.21
CA GLU A 269 -8.55 7.53 15.64
C GLU A 269 -8.13 8.84 14.97
N VAL A 270 -8.30 8.96 13.64
CA VAL A 270 -7.95 10.18 12.92
C VAL A 270 -8.93 11.32 13.20
N GLU A 271 -10.22 11.05 13.38
CA GLU A 271 -11.22 12.06 13.79
C GLU A 271 -10.90 12.67 15.18
N ALA A 272 -10.36 11.86 16.09
CA ALA A 272 -10.00 12.30 17.45
C ALA A 272 -8.65 13.05 17.49
N CYS A 273 -7.80 12.91 16.47
CA CYS A 273 -6.49 13.53 16.44
C CYS A 273 -6.55 14.96 15.87
N PRO A 274 -6.07 15.98 16.62
CA PRO A 274 -6.12 17.39 16.19
C PRO A 274 -5.41 17.68 14.86
N LEU A 275 -4.39 16.89 14.51
CA LEU A 275 -3.66 17.02 13.26
C LEU A 275 -4.56 16.86 12.03
N TYR A 276 -5.58 15.99 12.11
CA TYR A 276 -6.50 15.67 11.01
C TYR A 276 -7.86 16.34 11.12
N SER A 277 -8.03 17.31 12.04
CA SER A 277 -9.32 17.88 12.45
C SER A 277 -10.14 18.55 11.34
N LYS A 278 -9.56 18.74 10.16
CA LYS A 278 -10.25 19.26 8.97
C LYS A 278 -10.71 18.18 7.99
N ALA A 279 -10.24 16.94 8.15
CA ALA A 279 -10.67 15.82 7.34
C ALA A 279 -12.10 15.42 7.73
N GLY A 280 -13.01 15.35 6.78
CA GLY A 280 -14.38 14.86 7.02
C GLY A 280 -15.47 15.91 7.26
N LYS A 281 -15.23 17.22 7.08
CA LYS A 281 -16.33 18.18 6.95
C LYS A 281 -17.12 17.88 5.68
N ALA A 282 -18.46 17.97 5.78
CA ALA A 282 -19.37 17.65 4.67
C ALA A 282 -18.89 18.19 3.32
N LEU A 283 -18.51 17.27 2.46
CA LEU A 283 -17.95 17.54 1.14
C LEU A 283 -19.05 17.84 0.12
N VAL A 284 -18.98 18.95 -0.58
CA VAL A 284 -19.73 19.19 -1.81
C VAL A 284 -18.78 18.84 -2.96
N VAL A 285 -19.15 17.91 -3.83
CA VAL A 285 -18.26 17.48 -4.95
C VAL A 285 -18.03 18.66 -5.90
N GLU A 286 -16.76 19.03 -6.07
CA GLU A 286 -16.37 20.09 -7.00
C GLU A 286 -16.62 19.64 -8.46
N LYS A 287 -17.00 20.59 -9.34
CA LYS A 287 -17.35 20.34 -10.75
C LYS A 287 -16.26 19.55 -11.51
N LYS A 288 -14.99 19.75 -11.17
CA LYS A 288 -13.87 19.05 -11.85
C LYS A 288 -13.90 17.52 -11.70
N PHE A 289 -14.58 16.99 -10.66
CA PHE A 289 -14.72 15.55 -10.42
C PHE A 289 -15.96 14.94 -11.09
N LEU A 290 -16.91 15.77 -11.49
CA LEU A 290 -18.13 15.35 -12.18
C LEU A 290 -17.86 15.22 -13.69
#